data_f6a6ebdd47ffa16356f0844d202bde66
#
_entry.id   f6a6ebdd47ffa16356f0844d202bde66
#
_cell.length_a   1.000
_cell.length_b   1.000
_cell.length_c   1.000
_cell.angle_alpha   90.00
_cell.angle_beta   90.00
_cell.angle_gamma   90.00
#
_symmetry.space_group_name_H-M   'P 1'
#
loop_
_entity.id
_entity.type
_entity.pdbx_description
1 polymer ?
#
loop_
_entity_poly.entity_id
_entity_poly.type
_entity_poly.pdbx_seq_one_letter_code
_entity_poly.pdbx_strand_id
1 'polypeptide(L)'
;MTAEEKGNLFRKRFLQISFGQFLQTRNEYAMLFSALSDEDVQRLDDMNIFFCRSYAPSCVTELKNTPAVETMRLIVFEAQHLKELSPEEVVAVILHEIGHVFNPDPDLQQREFNADNFAVSKGYSKYIKSSLIRSIENEPTEFDNPINRARVARLENI
;
A
#
# COMPACT_ATOMS: atom_id res chain seq x y z
N MET A 1 15.70 -11.83 -11.23
CA MET A 1 16.12 -12.05 -9.80
C MET A 1 15.70 -13.45 -9.35
N THR A 2 16.51 -14.10 -8.54
CA THR A 2 16.05 -15.28 -7.80
C THR A 2 15.00 -14.88 -6.75
N ALA A 3 14.19 -15.83 -6.30
CA ALA A 3 13.20 -15.57 -5.24
C ALA A 3 13.86 -15.06 -3.94
N GLU A 4 15.09 -15.54 -3.65
CA GLU A 4 15.85 -15.11 -2.49
C GLU A 4 16.33 -13.66 -2.62
N GLU A 5 16.88 -13.27 -3.76
CA GLU A 5 17.32 -11.89 -4.03
C GLU A 5 16.15 -10.91 -3.93
N LYS A 6 15.03 -11.23 -4.57
CA LYS A 6 13.80 -10.47 -4.52
C LYS A 6 13.30 -10.30 -3.08
N GLY A 7 13.25 -11.41 -2.32
CA GLY A 7 12.84 -11.39 -0.92
C GLY A 7 13.75 -10.53 -0.04
N ASN A 8 15.05 -10.56 -0.28
CA ASN A 8 16.03 -9.76 0.45
C ASN A 8 15.89 -8.27 0.14
N LEU A 9 15.70 -7.88 -1.13
CA LEU A 9 15.46 -6.50 -1.53
C LEU A 9 14.17 -5.97 -0.90
N PHE A 10 13.09 -6.74 -1.01
CA PHE A 10 11.80 -6.37 -0.46
C PHE A 10 11.84 -6.19 1.07
N ARG A 11 12.48 -7.13 1.81
CA ARG A 11 12.60 -7.07 3.27
C ARG A 11 13.33 -5.83 3.77
N LYS A 12 14.34 -5.35 3.06
CA LYS A 12 15.09 -4.13 3.41
C LYS A 12 14.21 -2.88 3.42
N ARG A 13 13.03 -2.91 2.82
CA ARG A 13 12.12 -1.76 2.69
C ARG A 13 11.23 -1.55 3.91
N PHE A 14 11.20 -2.48 4.86
CA PHE A 14 10.49 -2.30 6.12
C PHE A 14 11.41 -1.64 7.15
N LEU A 15 11.17 -0.36 7.46
CA LEU A 15 11.99 0.41 8.39
C LEU A 15 11.87 -0.06 9.85
N GLN A 16 10.76 -0.74 10.18
CA GLN A 16 10.50 -1.24 11.51
C GLN A 16 10.50 -2.76 11.52
N ILE A 17 11.37 -3.35 12.33
CA ILE A 17 11.41 -4.81 12.53
C ILE A 17 10.03 -5.32 12.97
N SER A 18 9.37 -4.60 13.89
CA SER A 18 8.05 -4.95 14.39
C SER A 18 6.96 -4.93 13.30
N PHE A 19 7.07 -4.09 12.28
CA PHE A 19 6.13 -4.09 11.17
C PHE A 19 6.33 -5.31 10.28
N GLY A 20 7.57 -5.63 9.91
CA GLY A 20 7.88 -6.85 9.19
C GLY A 20 7.41 -8.12 9.93
N GLN A 21 7.63 -8.19 11.24
CA GLN A 21 7.16 -9.28 12.08
C GLN A 21 5.63 -9.39 12.12
N PHE A 22 4.92 -8.26 12.23
CA PHE A 22 3.46 -8.23 12.18
C PHE A 22 2.93 -8.86 10.89
N LEU A 23 3.48 -8.50 9.74
CA LEU A 23 3.07 -9.05 8.45
C LEU A 23 3.43 -10.55 8.31
N GLN A 24 4.56 -10.98 8.87
CA GLN A 24 4.97 -12.38 8.88
C GLN A 24 4.07 -13.25 9.73
N THR A 25 3.68 -12.77 10.90
CA THR A 25 2.83 -13.50 11.85
C THR A 25 1.45 -13.83 11.28
N ARG A 26 0.95 -12.97 10.39
CA ARG A 26 -0.37 -13.11 9.75
C ARG A 26 -0.32 -13.62 8.32
N ASN A 27 0.85 -14.02 7.83
CA ASN A 27 1.12 -14.44 6.46
C ASN A 27 0.99 -13.35 5.38
N GLU A 28 0.74 -12.10 5.74
CA GLU A 28 0.59 -10.98 4.80
C GLU A 28 1.88 -10.71 4.04
N TYR A 29 3.03 -10.90 4.69
CA TYR A 29 4.33 -10.73 4.04
C TYR A 29 4.49 -11.65 2.82
N ALA A 30 4.19 -12.96 2.97
CA ALA A 30 4.31 -13.92 1.88
C ALA A 30 3.33 -13.61 0.74
N MET A 31 2.10 -13.21 1.08
CA MET A 31 1.08 -12.81 0.11
C MET A 31 1.51 -11.57 -0.68
N LEU A 32 1.96 -10.52 0.01
CA LEU A 32 2.42 -9.27 -0.60
C LEU A 32 3.65 -9.52 -1.49
N PHE A 33 4.64 -10.25 -0.99
CA PHE A 33 5.83 -10.63 -1.73
C PHE A 33 5.51 -11.41 -3.02
N SER A 34 4.52 -12.31 -2.95
CA SER A 34 4.07 -13.10 -4.11
C SER A 34 3.28 -12.27 -5.13
N ALA A 35 2.55 -11.25 -4.67
CA ALA A 35 1.78 -10.36 -5.53
C ALA A 35 2.67 -9.41 -6.36
N LEU A 36 3.83 -9.01 -5.82
CA LEU A 36 4.77 -8.11 -6.49
C LEU A 36 5.66 -8.88 -7.47
N SER A 37 5.74 -8.40 -8.72
CA SER A 37 6.68 -8.91 -9.71
C SER A 37 8.14 -8.54 -9.37
N ASP A 38 9.10 -9.15 -10.04
CA ASP A 38 10.51 -8.76 -9.92
C ASP A 38 10.74 -7.30 -10.30
N GLU A 39 10.01 -6.83 -11.31
CA GLU A 39 10.05 -5.45 -11.77
C GLU A 39 9.48 -4.48 -10.71
N ASP A 40 8.37 -4.85 -10.05
CA ASP A 40 7.80 -4.06 -8.96
C ASP A 40 8.81 -3.91 -7.80
N VAL A 41 9.46 -5.02 -7.41
CA VAL A 41 10.43 -5.01 -6.31
C VAL A 41 11.66 -4.18 -6.69
N GLN A 42 12.15 -4.29 -7.92
CA GLN A 42 13.25 -3.47 -8.40
C GLN A 42 12.85 -1.99 -8.42
N ARG A 43 11.65 -1.67 -8.86
CA ARG A 43 11.13 -0.30 -8.87
C ARG A 43 11.01 0.29 -7.46
N LEU A 44 10.57 -0.50 -6.48
CA LEU A 44 10.57 -0.09 -5.06
C LEU A 44 11.98 0.24 -4.58
N ASP A 45 12.97 -0.54 -5.02
CA ASP A 45 14.38 -0.32 -4.68
C ASP A 45 14.93 0.94 -5.34
N ASP A 46 14.75 1.10 -6.64
CA ASP A 46 15.24 2.24 -7.43
C ASP A 46 14.63 3.58 -6.96
N MET A 47 13.37 3.56 -6.55
CA MET A 47 12.67 4.75 -6.04
C MET A 47 12.91 5.01 -4.56
N ASN A 48 13.70 4.21 -3.87
CA ASN A 48 13.95 4.30 -2.43
C ASN A 48 12.66 4.35 -1.60
N ILE A 49 11.74 3.42 -1.85
CA ILE A 49 10.47 3.34 -1.14
C ILE A 49 10.62 2.48 0.11
N PHE A 50 10.16 3.00 1.25
CA PHE A 50 10.20 2.33 2.54
C PHE A 50 8.82 2.31 3.19
N PHE A 51 8.57 1.26 3.97
CA PHE A 51 7.32 1.05 4.68
C PHE A 51 7.53 1.20 6.19
N CYS A 52 6.65 1.92 6.86
CA CYS A 52 6.62 2.02 8.31
C CYS A 52 5.18 2.08 8.83
N ARG A 53 5.01 1.83 10.14
CA ARG A 53 3.73 2.00 10.84
C ARG A 53 3.80 3.18 11.77
N SER A 54 2.67 3.85 11.93
CA SER A 54 2.50 4.88 12.96
C SER A 54 1.12 4.75 13.60
N TYR A 55 0.88 5.54 14.64
CA TYR A 55 -0.45 5.72 15.24
C TYR A 55 -1.17 6.96 14.70
N ALA A 56 -0.57 7.60 13.72
CA ALA A 56 -1.19 8.68 12.94
C ALA A 56 -1.82 8.11 11.64
N PRO A 57 -2.73 8.83 10.99
CA PRO A 57 -3.31 8.44 9.71
C PRO A 57 -2.26 8.06 8.67
N SER A 58 -2.61 7.12 7.80
CA SER A 58 -1.74 6.66 6.72
C SER A 58 -1.44 7.80 5.74
N CYS A 59 -0.21 7.88 5.29
CA CYS A 59 0.21 8.88 4.32
C CYS A 59 1.38 8.38 3.49
N VAL A 60 1.56 9.00 2.32
CA VAL A 60 2.79 8.91 1.53
C VAL A 60 3.53 10.23 1.67
N THR A 61 4.79 10.19 2.06
CA THR A 61 5.63 11.38 2.17
C THR A 61 6.96 11.17 1.49
N GLU A 62 7.55 12.25 1.04
CA GLU A 62 8.86 12.27 0.39
C GLU A 62 9.81 13.14 1.19
N LEU A 63 10.94 12.56 1.59
CA LEU A 63 12.03 13.27 2.21
C LEU A 63 13.02 13.71 1.13
N LYS A 64 13.14 15.03 0.96
CA LYS A 64 14.07 15.66 0.01
C LYS A 64 15.25 16.28 0.75
N ASN A 65 16.41 16.34 0.06
CA ASN A 65 17.57 17.14 0.48
C ASN A 65 18.26 16.72 1.79
N THR A 66 18.42 15.44 2.02
CA THR A 66 19.48 15.02 2.92
C THR A 66 20.81 15.04 2.15
N PRO A 67 21.84 15.79 2.61
CA PRO A 67 23.05 16.04 1.82
C PRO A 67 23.87 14.82 1.38
N ALA A 68 23.48 13.63 1.80
CA ALA A 68 24.19 12.38 1.54
C ALA A 68 23.31 11.26 0.98
N VAL A 69 22.02 11.51 0.72
CA VAL A 69 21.08 10.44 0.33
C VAL A 69 20.15 10.96 -0.77
N GLU A 70 19.94 10.13 -1.77
CA GLU A 70 18.90 10.31 -2.77
C GLU A 70 17.51 10.43 -2.12
N THR A 71 16.56 10.96 -2.86
CA THR A 71 15.16 11.09 -2.40
C THR A 71 14.66 9.75 -1.85
N MET A 72 14.17 9.77 -0.61
CA MET A 72 13.52 8.64 0.04
C MET A 72 12.01 8.89 0.08
N ARG A 73 11.21 7.88 -0.21
CA ARG A 73 9.75 7.91 -0.09
C ARG A 73 9.32 6.98 1.03
N LEU A 74 8.52 7.51 1.96
CA LEU A 74 7.95 6.74 3.06
C LEU A 74 6.47 6.49 2.79
N ILE A 75 6.06 5.24 2.87
CA ILE A 75 4.65 4.86 2.98
C ILE A 75 4.39 4.52 4.44
N VAL A 76 3.56 5.32 5.07
CA VAL A 76 3.24 5.23 6.50
C VAL A 76 1.84 4.66 6.66
N PHE A 77 1.71 3.54 7.37
CA PHE A 77 0.44 2.88 7.63
C PHE A 77 -0.01 3.13 9.06
N GLU A 78 -1.30 3.39 9.23
CA GLU A 78 -1.91 3.46 10.55
C GLU A 78 -2.00 2.06 11.18
N ALA A 79 -1.31 1.88 12.32
CA ALA A 79 -1.17 0.57 12.95
C ALA A 79 -2.51 -0.02 13.43
N GLN A 80 -3.43 0.84 13.92
CA GLN A 80 -4.73 0.40 14.41
C GLN A 80 -5.61 -0.05 13.25
N HIS A 81 -5.68 0.72 12.18
CA HIS A 81 -6.45 0.38 10.98
C HIS A 81 -6.03 -0.98 10.41
N LEU A 82 -4.72 -1.23 10.27
CA LEU A 82 -4.22 -2.52 9.77
C LEU A 82 -4.65 -3.73 10.62
N LYS A 83 -4.83 -3.56 11.94
CA LYS A 83 -5.26 -4.65 12.83
C LYS A 83 -6.71 -5.06 12.63
N GLU A 84 -7.54 -4.14 12.16
CA GLU A 84 -8.98 -4.35 11.96
C GLU A 84 -9.29 -5.03 10.62
N LEU A 85 -8.31 -5.05 9.72
CA LEU A 85 -8.43 -5.64 8.39
C LEU A 85 -8.09 -7.13 8.38
N SER A 86 -8.68 -7.88 7.44
CA SER A 86 -8.23 -9.24 7.12
C SER A 86 -6.82 -9.21 6.51
N PRO A 87 -6.07 -10.33 6.53
CA PRO A 87 -4.76 -10.39 5.89
C PRO A 87 -4.77 -9.93 4.42
N GLU A 88 -5.77 -10.33 3.67
CA GLU A 88 -5.93 -9.97 2.26
C GLU A 88 -6.24 -8.49 2.08
N GLU A 89 -7.05 -7.91 2.96
CA GLU A 89 -7.35 -6.48 2.96
C GLU A 89 -6.09 -5.66 3.28
N VAL A 90 -5.26 -6.11 4.24
CA VAL A 90 -3.97 -5.47 4.53
C VAL A 90 -3.07 -5.45 3.30
N VAL A 91 -2.95 -6.58 2.61
CA VAL A 91 -2.17 -6.65 1.36
C VAL A 91 -2.74 -5.72 0.30
N ALA A 92 -4.07 -5.69 0.13
CA ALA A 92 -4.73 -4.79 -0.82
C ALA A 92 -4.44 -3.31 -0.52
N VAL A 93 -4.50 -2.91 0.75
CA VAL A 93 -4.17 -1.54 1.17
C VAL A 93 -2.70 -1.22 0.91
N ILE A 94 -1.77 -2.13 1.21
CA ILE A 94 -0.35 -1.90 0.93
C ILE A 94 -0.11 -1.75 -0.59
N LEU A 95 -0.74 -2.58 -1.41
CA LEU A 95 -0.66 -2.49 -2.87
C LEU A 95 -1.25 -1.17 -3.40
N HIS A 96 -2.36 -0.69 -2.83
CA HIS A 96 -2.96 0.60 -3.15
C HIS A 96 -1.96 1.74 -2.87
N GLU A 97 -1.34 1.76 -1.70
CA GLU A 97 -0.36 2.80 -1.35
C GLU A 97 0.90 2.74 -2.24
N ILE A 98 1.36 1.56 -2.62
CA ILE A 98 2.41 1.41 -3.65
C ILE A 98 1.93 2.01 -4.98
N GLY A 99 0.67 1.78 -5.32
CA GLY A 99 0.03 2.32 -6.52
C GLY A 99 0.09 3.85 -6.60
N HIS A 100 -0.10 4.56 -5.48
CA HIS A 100 0.05 6.02 -5.40
C HIS A 100 1.45 6.48 -5.77
N VAL A 101 2.48 5.77 -5.32
CA VAL A 101 3.87 6.13 -5.62
C VAL A 101 4.24 5.78 -7.06
N PHE A 102 3.73 4.66 -7.56
CA PHE A 102 4.04 4.21 -8.92
C PHE A 102 3.31 4.99 -10.01
N ASN A 103 2.10 5.47 -9.72
CA ASN A 103 1.22 6.08 -10.71
C ASN A 103 0.64 7.40 -10.19
N PRO A 104 1.50 8.41 -9.91
CA PRO A 104 1.04 9.70 -9.41
C PRO A 104 0.18 10.41 -10.46
N ASP A 105 -0.84 11.13 -9.99
CA ASP A 105 -1.70 11.95 -10.83
C ASP A 105 -2.05 13.25 -10.08
N PRO A 106 -2.09 14.42 -10.74
CA PRO A 106 -2.48 15.67 -10.11
C PRO A 106 -3.98 15.71 -9.75
N ASP A 107 -4.84 15.00 -10.50
CA ASP A 107 -6.25 14.87 -10.19
C ASP A 107 -6.45 13.87 -9.06
N LEU A 108 -7.13 14.29 -7.99
CA LEU A 108 -7.30 13.48 -6.78
C LEU A 108 -8.06 12.18 -7.04
N GLN A 109 -9.15 12.25 -7.81
CA GLN A 109 -9.98 11.08 -8.09
C GLN A 109 -9.23 10.10 -9.01
N GLN A 110 -8.55 10.61 -10.04
CA GLN A 110 -7.77 9.77 -10.94
C GLN A 110 -6.59 9.11 -10.22
N ARG A 111 -5.96 9.83 -9.29
CA ARG A 111 -4.89 9.29 -8.45
C ARG A 111 -5.35 8.10 -7.61
N GLU A 112 -6.54 8.20 -6.99
CA GLU A 112 -7.14 7.10 -6.25
C GLU A 112 -7.48 5.92 -7.17
N PHE A 113 -8.01 6.19 -8.35
CA PHE A 113 -8.30 5.15 -9.34
C PHE A 113 -7.03 4.44 -9.84
N ASN A 114 -5.95 5.18 -10.05
CA ASN A 114 -4.66 4.62 -10.45
C ASN A 114 -4.08 3.72 -9.35
N ALA A 115 -4.20 4.12 -8.09
CA ALA A 115 -3.79 3.33 -6.94
C ALA A 115 -4.61 2.05 -6.80
N ASP A 116 -5.94 2.14 -6.90
CA ASP A 116 -6.82 0.96 -6.93
C ASP A 116 -6.47 0.01 -8.09
N ASN A 117 -6.19 0.56 -9.29
CA ASN A 117 -5.80 -0.25 -10.45
C ASN A 117 -4.55 -1.08 -10.19
N PHE A 118 -3.60 -0.56 -9.44
CA PHE A 118 -2.41 -1.33 -9.09
C PHE A 118 -2.79 -2.54 -8.24
N ALA A 119 -3.60 -2.38 -7.19
CA ALA A 119 -4.10 -3.49 -6.39
C ALA A 119 -4.95 -4.49 -7.22
N VAL A 120 -5.81 -3.98 -8.10
CA VAL A 120 -6.62 -4.79 -9.03
C VAL A 120 -5.74 -5.63 -9.95
N SER A 121 -4.68 -5.05 -10.53
CA SER A 121 -3.75 -5.74 -11.42
C SER A 121 -3.00 -6.89 -10.76
N LYS A 122 -2.91 -6.85 -9.40
CA LYS A 122 -2.32 -7.91 -8.58
C LYS A 122 -3.32 -8.94 -8.08
N GLY A 123 -4.60 -8.86 -8.50
CA GLY A 123 -5.66 -9.80 -8.13
C GLY A 123 -6.39 -9.46 -6.82
N TYR A 124 -6.25 -8.23 -6.30
CA TYR A 124 -6.81 -7.81 -5.02
C TYR A 124 -8.06 -6.92 -5.12
N SER A 125 -8.75 -6.91 -6.29
CA SER A 125 -9.97 -6.09 -6.53
C SER A 125 -11.00 -6.24 -5.43
N LYS A 126 -11.38 -7.47 -5.08
CA LYS A 126 -12.35 -7.77 -4.03
C LYS A 126 -11.95 -7.19 -2.67
N TYR A 127 -10.68 -7.27 -2.34
CA TYR A 127 -10.18 -6.92 -1.02
C TYR A 127 -9.96 -5.41 -0.85
N ILE A 128 -9.52 -4.71 -1.90
CA ILE A 128 -9.45 -3.24 -1.85
C ILE A 128 -10.85 -2.64 -1.74
N LYS A 129 -11.84 -3.23 -2.43
CA LYS A 129 -13.24 -2.83 -2.29
C LYS A 129 -13.78 -3.07 -0.87
N SER A 130 -13.57 -4.26 -0.31
CA SER A 130 -14.07 -4.58 1.03
C SER A 130 -13.42 -3.73 2.12
N SER A 131 -12.12 -3.45 2.02
CA SER A 131 -11.43 -2.56 2.96
C SER A 131 -11.99 -1.14 2.90
N LEU A 132 -12.26 -0.63 1.70
CA LEU A 132 -12.83 0.71 1.51
C LEU A 132 -14.26 0.83 2.06
N ILE A 133 -15.12 -0.17 1.82
CA ILE A 133 -16.47 -0.23 2.39
C ILE A 133 -16.40 -0.25 3.92
N ARG A 134 -15.53 -1.06 4.50
CA ARG A 134 -15.31 -1.12 5.96
C ARG A 134 -14.87 0.24 6.52
N SER A 135 -13.97 0.94 5.85
CA SER A 135 -13.54 2.28 6.28
C SER A 135 -14.69 3.28 6.25
N ILE A 136 -15.54 3.26 5.21
CA ILE A 136 -16.74 4.11 5.11
C ILE A 136 -17.74 3.79 6.24
N GLU A 137 -17.94 2.51 6.56
CA GLU A 137 -18.88 2.10 7.62
C GLU A 137 -18.37 2.44 9.02
N ASN A 138 -17.07 2.26 9.29
CA ASN A 138 -16.48 2.48 10.60
C ASN A 138 -16.25 3.98 10.90
N GLU A 139 -15.84 4.75 9.90
CA GLU A 139 -15.45 6.16 10.03
C GLU A 139 -16.09 7.01 8.91
N PRO A 140 -17.45 7.11 8.88
CA PRO A 140 -18.16 7.77 7.76
C PRO A 140 -17.82 9.24 7.64
N THR A 141 -17.51 9.93 8.74
CA THR A 141 -17.12 11.35 8.71
C THR A 141 -15.83 11.62 7.93
N GLU A 142 -14.94 10.64 7.87
CA GLU A 142 -13.68 10.74 7.17
C GLU A 142 -13.73 10.11 5.77
N PHE A 143 -14.30 8.92 5.68
CA PHE A 143 -14.23 8.12 4.45
C PHE A 143 -15.46 8.19 3.56
N ASP A 144 -16.63 8.61 4.04
CA ASP A 144 -17.83 8.74 3.20
C ASP A 144 -17.84 10.06 2.41
N ASN A 145 -17.09 10.09 1.33
CA ASN A 145 -16.95 11.22 0.44
C ASN A 145 -17.19 10.82 -1.04
N PRO A 146 -17.42 11.80 -1.96
CA PRO A 146 -17.73 11.51 -3.36
C PRO A 146 -16.66 10.66 -4.07
N ILE A 147 -15.38 10.85 -3.77
CA ILE A 147 -14.28 10.09 -4.39
C ILE A 147 -14.37 8.62 -3.96
N ASN A 148 -14.51 8.34 -2.67
CA ASN A 148 -14.59 6.97 -2.17
C ASN A 148 -15.85 6.24 -2.65
N ARG A 149 -16.98 6.94 -2.75
CA ARG A 149 -18.19 6.38 -3.38
C ARG A 149 -17.97 6.03 -4.85
N ALA A 150 -17.29 6.88 -5.61
CA ALA A 150 -16.94 6.62 -7.00
C ALA A 150 -15.96 5.43 -7.14
N ARG A 151 -15.00 5.28 -6.21
CA ARG A 151 -14.10 4.11 -6.15
C ARG A 151 -14.88 2.82 -5.92
N VAL A 152 -15.79 2.79 -4.94
CA VAL A 152 -16.62 1.61 -4.66
C VAL A 152 -17.44 1.24 -5.90
N ALA A 153 -18.16 2.19 -6.49
CA ALA A 153 -18.97 1.95 -7.68
C ALA A 153 -18.15 1.41 -8.87
N ARG A 154 -16.92 1.91 -9.05
CA ARG A 154 -16.01 1.44 -10.09
C ARG A 154 -15.52 0.01 -9.81
N LEU A 155 -15.14 -0.31 -8.58
CA LEU A 155 -14.67 -1.63 -8.17
C LEU A 155 -15.77 -2.69 -8.17
N GLU A 156 -17.06 -2.30 -8.22
CA GLU A 156 -18.19 -3.21 -8.42
C GLU A 156 -18.30 -3.74 -9.84
N ASN A 157 -17.75 -3.03 -10.80
CA ASN A 157 -17.85 -3.36 -12.22
C ASN A 157 -16.58 -4.00 -12.80
N ILE A 158 -15.61 -4.36 -11.94
CA ILE A 158 -14.39 -5.09 -12.28
C ILE A 158 -14.47 -6.52 -11.78
#